data_8d006706a4ef32213238faf888b016b4
#
_entry.id   8d006706a4ef32213238faf888b016b4
#
_cell.length_a   1.000
_cell.length_b   1.000
_cell.length_c   1.000
_cell.angle_alpha   90.00
_cell.angle_beta   90.00
_cell.angle_gamma   90.00
#
_symmetry.space_group_name_H-M   'P 1'
#
loop_
_entity.id
_entity.type
_entity.pdbx_description
1 polymer ?
#
loop_
_entity_poly.entity_id
_entity_poly.type
_entity_poly.pdbx_seq_one_letter_code
_entity_poly.pdbx_strand_id
1 'polypeptide(L)' 'MKIKVIVTLKSGVLDPQGKAIQQTLNGMGFANVKDVRQGKYFDINIDGSDEQKAKQSAEEICKKLLANQVIEDFKII' A
#
# COMPACT_ATOMS: atom_id res chain seq x y z
N MET A 1 -14.97 -14.47 1.11
CA MET A 1 -15.02 -13.02 1.34
C MET A 1 -13.75 -12.37 0.83
N LYS A 2 -13.87 -11.28 0.13
CA LYS A 2 -12.71 -10.55 -0.40
C LYS A 2 -12.32 -9.41 0.51
N ILE A 3 -11.03 -9.34 0.82
CA ILE A 3 -10.45 -8.27 1.62
C ILE A 3 -9.44 -7.53 0.75
N LYS A 4 -9.53 -6.22 0.74
CA LYS A 4 -8.63 -5.37 -0.03
C LYS A 4 -7.66 -4.67 0.91
N VAL A 5 -6.37 -4.74 0.60
CA VAL A 5 -5.32 -4.17 1.42
C VAL A 5 -4.42 -3.28 0.57
N ILE A 6 -4.14 -2.10 1.10
CA ILE A 6 -3.16 -1.19 0.50
C ILE A 6 -1.97 -1.12 1.45
N VAL A 7 -0.77 -1.29 0.90
CA VAL A 7 0.50 -1.17 1.65
C VAL A 7 1.29 -0.02 1.04
N THR A 8 1.68 0.92 1.88
CA THR A 8 2.46 2.09 1.45
C THR A 8 3.66 2.29 2.37
N LEU A 9 4.68 2.96 1.87
CA LEU A 9 5.80 3.37 2.69
C LEU A 9 5.35 4.42 3.71
N LYS A 10 5.88 4.34 4.93
CA LYS A 10 5.64 5.37 5.96
C LYS A 10 6.10 6.73 5.46
N SER A 11 5.44 7.79 5.93
CA SER A 11 5.90 9.14 5.67
C SER A 11 7.32 9.30 6.21
N GLY A 12 8.18 9.96 5.50
CA GLY A 12 9.59 10.08 5.87
C GLY A 12 10.49 8.98 5.34
N VAL A 13 9.94 7.87 4.83
CA VAL A 13 10.72 6.86 4.12
C VAL A 13 10.81 7.26 2.66
N LEU A 14 12.03 7.27 2.12
CA LEU A 14 12.24 7.61 0.71
C LEU A 14 11.59 6.58 -0.20
N ASP A 15 10.88 7.06 -1.21
CA ASP A 15 10.28 6.24 -2.26
C ASP A 15 10.99 6.51 -3.59
N PRO A 16 12.03 5.74 -3.94
CA PRO A 16 12.78 6.00 -5.17
C PRO A 16 11.94 5.85 -6.44
N GLN A 17 10.97 4.94 -6.44
CA GLN A 17 10.08 4.74 -7.60
C GLN A 17 9.12 5.91 -7.76
N GLY A 18 8.51 6.36 -6.66
CA GLY A 18 7.65 7.53 -6.68
C GLY A 18 8.39 8.78 -7.10
N LYS A 19 9.62 8.95 -6.62
CA LYS A 19 10.49 10.07 -7.00
C LYS A 19 10.80 10.06 -8.49
N ALA A 20 11.13 8.90 -9.04
CA ALA A 20 11.41 8.76 -10.48
C ALA A 20 10.18 9.07 -11.32
N ILE A 21 9.00 8.62 -10.90
CA ILE A 21 7.74 8.94 -11.59
C ILE A 21 7.49 10.44 -11.57
N GLN A 22 7.66 11.09 -10.41
CA GLN A 22 7.50 12.53 -10.29
C GLN A 22 8.41 13.30 -11.24
N GLN A 23 9.68 12.93 -11.29
CA GLN A 23 10.66 13.58 -12.17
C GLN A 23 10.29 13.42 -13.64
N THR A 24 9.86 12.22 -14.02
CA THR A 24 9.41 11.95 -15.39
C THR A 24 8.19 12.79 -15.75
N LEU A 25 7.22 12.89 -14.86
CA LEU A 25 6.02 13.71 -15.08
C LEU A 25 6.37 15.18 -15.22
N ASN A 26 7.27 15.69 -14.40
CA ASN A 26 7.73 17.08 -14.50
C ASN A 26 8.41 17.32 -15.86
N GLY A 27 9.18 16.37 -16.36
CA GLY A 27 9.82 16.47 -17.67
C GLY A 27 8.84 16.39 -18.83
N MET A 28 7.66 15.81 -18.62
CA MET A 28 6.60 15.70 -19.63
C MET A 28 5.67 16.92 -19.65
N GLY A 29 5.92 17.92 -18.84
CA GLY A 29 5.10 19.13 -18.81
C GLY A 29 4.13 19.20 -17.62
N PHE A 30 4.10 18.22 -16.75
CA PHE A 30 3.25 18.24 -15.56
C PHE A 30 4.02 18.86 -14.39
N ALA A 31 4.34 20.14 -14.52
CA ALA A 31 5.19 20.85 -13.56
C ALA A 31 4.54 21.03 -12.18
N ASN A 32 3.23 20.89 -12.10
CA ASN A 32 2.48 21.04 -10.85
C ASN A 32 2.42 19.76 -10.01
N VAL A 33 3.01 18.66 -10.49
CA VAL A 33 3.12 17.42 -9.70
C VAL A 33 4.29 17.59 -8.72
N LYS A 34 3.97 17.63 -7.43
CA LYS A 34 4.97 17.90 -6.38
C LYS A 34 5.45 16.65 -5.68
N ASP A 35 4.66 15.59 -5.70
CA ASP A 35 4.99 14.35 -5.01
C ASP A 35 4.25 13.20 -5.66
N VAL A 36 4.91 12.04 -5.68
CA VAL A 36 4.30 10.79 -6.11
C VAL A 36 4.76 9.71 -5.14
N ARG A 37 3.79 8.99 -4.58
CA ARG A 37 4.07 7.86 -3.69
C ARG A 37 3.50 6.60 -4.32
N GLN A 38 4.28 5.54 -4.33
CA GLN A 38 3.88 4.26 -4.88
C GLN A 38 3.63 3.27 -3.75
N GLY A 39 2.62 2.43 -3.92
CA GLY A 39 2.30 1.40 -2.94
C GLY A 39 1.92 0.10 -3.62
N LYS A 40 1.52 -0.86 -2.79
CA LYS A 40 1.08 -2.18 -3.25
C LYS A 40 -0.40 -2.36 -2.92
N TYR A 41 -1.09 -3.08 -3.76
CA TYR A 41 -2.49 -3.44 -3.55
C TYR A 41 -2.60 -4.96 -3.53
N PHE A 42 -3.29 -5.48 -2.51
CA PHE A 42 -3.55 -6.91 -2.39
C PHE A 42 -5.05 -7.16 -2.34
N ASP A 43 -5.51 -8.13 -3.10
CA ASP A 43 -6.89 -8.61 -3.09
C ASP A 43 -6.86 -10.02 -2.52
N ILE A 44 -7.33 -10.18 -1.29
CA ILE A 44 -7.25 -11.44 -0.56
C ILE A 44 -8.63 -12.06 -0.49
N ASN A 45 -8.75 -13.30 -0.95
CA ASN A 45 -10.00 -14.06 -0.84
C ASN A 45 -9.87 -15.04 0.33
N ILE A 46 -10.68 -14.83 1.35
CA ILE A 46 -10.69 -15.64 2.56
C ILE A 46 -12.01 -16.41 2.64
N ASP A 47 -11.93 -17.73 2.85
CA ASP A 47 -13.11 -18.55 3.02
C ASP A 47 -13.90 -18.15 4.27
N GLY A 48 -15.21 -18.22 4.17
CA GLY A 48 -16.11 -17.93 5.27
C GLY A 48 -16.92 -16.66 5.03
N SER A 49 -17.86 -16.43 5.95
CA SER A 49 -18.79 -15.30 5.86
C SER A 49 -18.71 -14.36 7.07
N ASP A 50 -17.83 -14.65 8.02
CA ASP A 50 -17.65 -13.81 9.20
C ASP A 50 -16.66 -12.68 8.88
N GLU A 51 -17.21 -11.49 8.70
CA GLU A 51 -16.44 -10.31 8.32
C GLU A 51 -15.38 -9.93 9.35
N GLN A 52 -15.69 -10.05 10.63
CA GLN A 52 -14.73 -9.72 11.68
C GLN A 52 -13.55 -10.68 11.70
N LYS A 53 -13.80 -11.98 11.55
CA LYS A 53 -12.74 -12.97 11.47
C LYS A 53 -11.87 -12.77 10.25
N ALA A 54 -12.48 -12.45 9.11
CA ALA A 54 -11.75 -12.18 7.89
C ALA A 54 -10.83 -10.98 8.03
N LYS A 55 -11.31 -9.91 8.65
CA LYS A 55 -10.49 -8.72 8.91
C LYS A 55 -9.34 -9.00 9.86
N GLN A 56 -9.57 -9.77 10.93
CA GLN A 56 -8.52 -10.16 11.86
C GLN A 56 -7.45 -10.98 11.17
N SER A 57 -7.85 -11.94 10.34
CA SER A 57 -6.91 -12.74 9.56
C SER A 57 -6.10 -11.88 8.60
N ALA A 58 -6.74 -10.92 7.94
CA ALA A 58 -6.07 -10.01 7.03
C ALA A 58 -5.04 -9.14 7.76
N GLU A 59 -5.37 -8.64 8.95
CA GLU A 59 -4.42 -7.89 9.76
C GLU A 59 -3.20 -8.71 10.12
N GLU A 60 -3.38 -9.95 10.53
CA GLU A 60 -2.27 -10.85 10.84
C GLU A 60 -1.41 -11.12 9.61
N ILE A 61 -2.03 -11.37 8.47
CA ILE A 61 -1.32 -11.60 7.21
C ILE A 61 -0.47 -10.39 6.85
N CYS A 62 -1.04 -9.19 6.97
CA CYS A 62 -0.32 -7.95 6.70
C CYS A 62 0.90 -7.80 7.60
N LYS A 63 0.73 -8.05 8.89
CA LYS A 63 1.82 -7.92 9.88
C LYS A 63 2.90 -8.97 9.68
N LYS A 64 2.52 -10.17 9.27
CA LYS A 64 3.48 -11.29 9.13
C LYS A 64 4.20 -11.31 7.80
N LEU A 65 3.58 -10.83 6.74
CA LEU A 65 4.12 -11.02 5.39
C LEU A 65 4.00 -9.80 4.48
N LEU A 66 2.82 -9.18 4.37
CA LEU A 66 2.56 -8.22 3.30
C LEU A 66 3.22 -6.88 3.51
N ALA A 67 3.35 -6.43 4.74
CA ALA A 67 3.93 -5.14 5.07
C ALA A 67 5.16 -5.30 5.94
N ASN A 68 6.23 -4.60 5.59
CA ASN A 68 7.39 -4.47 6.45
C ASN A 68 7.09 -3.36 7.47
N GLN A 69 6.76 -3.73 8.70
CA GLN A 69 6.30 -2.78 9.72
C GLN A 69 7.32 -1.73 10.11
N VAL A 70 8.58 -1.95 9.77
CA VAL A 70 9.63 -0.96 10.01
C VAL A 70 9.50 0.24 9.08
N ILE A 71 9.17 0.00 7.82
CA ILE A 71 9.16 1.03 6.78
C ILE A 71 7.80 1.21 6.08
N GLU A 72 6.85 0.32 6.34
CA GLU A 72 5.56 0.34 5.63
C GLU A 72 4.38 0.38 6.59
N ASP A 73 3.30 0.97 6.13
CA ASP A 73 1.98 0.90 6.77
C ASP A 73 1.02 0.15 5.86
N PHE A 74 -0.02 -0.43 6.44
CA PHE A 74 -1.07 -1.05 5.65
C PHE A 74 -2.44 -0.52 6.06
N LYS A 75 -3.38 -0.60 5.12
CA LYS A 75 -4.76 -0.20 5.36
C LYS A 75 -5.69 -1.23 4.71
N ILE A 76 -6.63 -1.73 5.49
CA ILE A 76 -7.70 -2.59 5.01
C ILE A 76 -8.86 -1.69 4.59
N ILE A 77 -9.28 -1.81 3.35
CA ILE A 77 -10.35 -0.98 2.79
C ILE A 77 -11.59 -1.78 2.42
#